data_5f1231a00a9ac9e68bfeeb81a9d1056c
#
_entry.id   5f1231a00a9ac9e68bfeeb81a9d1056c
#
_cell.length_a   1.000
_cell.length_b   1.000
_cell.length_c   1.000
_cell.angle_alpha   90.00
_cell.angle_beta   90.00
_cell.angle_gamma   90.00
#
_symmetry.space_group_name_H-M   'P 1'
#
loop_
_entity.id
_entity.type
_entity.pdbx_description
1 polymer ?
#
loop_
_entity_poly.entity_id
_entity_poly.type
_entity_poly.pdbx_seq_one_letter_code
_entity_poly.pdbx_strand_id
1 'polypeptide(L)'
;NVALRQIFDLYCCVRPCRYYAGTPSPHKRPQDLDVIVYRENTEDIYMGIEWEADDAVGQELRRYLNDVVIPANGKLGKRQIPEGSGIGIKPVSKHGSQRHIRKAIQHALRLEGNKRHVTLVHKGNIMKFTEGAFRDWGYELATTEFRDVCITERESWILGNLEKDSTLSVQDNARRIEPGYDSLTPEKQSDLDAEVQAVIDAIGSSHGQEKWREMVLVDDRIADSIFQQIQTRPQEYSI
;
A
#
# COMPACT_ATOMS: atom_id res chain seq x y z
N ASN A 1 -27.33 -5.58 -3.98
CA ASN A 1 -25.97 -5.04 -4.21
C ASN A 1 -24.89 -6.13 -4.15
N VAL A 2 -24.87 -7.02 -3.11
CA VAL A 2 -23.84 -8.06 -2.97
C VAL A 2 -23.86 -9.03 -4.16
N ALA A 3 -25.04 -9.55 -4.54
CA ALA A 3 -25.18 -10.44 -5.69
C ALA A 3 -24.64 -9.83 -7.01
N LEU A 4 -24.88 -8.54 -7.26
CA LEU A 4 -24.37 -7.87 -8.45
C LEU A 4 -22.83 -7.79 -8.46
N ARG A 5 -22.21 -7.56 -7.30
CA ARG A 5 -20.74 -7.54 -7.16
C ARG A 5 -20.14 -8.89 -7.53
N GLN A 6 -20.77 -9.97 -7.08
CA GLN A 6 -20.32 -11.35 -7.36
C GLN A 6 -20.57 -11.75 -8.82
N ILE A 7 -21.78 -11.50 -9.34
CA ILE A 7 -22.16 -11.90 -10.70
C ILE A 7 -21.31 -11.19 -11.77
N PHE A 8 -21.02 -9.89 -11.57
CA PHE A 8 -20.27 -9.09 -12.52
C PHE A 8 -18.80 -8.90 -12.17
N ASP A 9 -18.30 -9.61 -11.16
CA ASP A 9 -16.94 -9.46 -10.63
C ASP A 9 -16.54 -7.98 -10.44
N LEU A 10 -17.39 -7.23 -9.75
CA LEU A 10 -17.13 -5.81 -9.48
C LEU A 10 -16.11 -5.68 -8.34
N TYR A 11 -14.89 -6.04 -8.61
CA TYR A 11 -13.80 -6.17 -7.64
C TYR A 11 -13.34 -4.83 -7.05
N CYS A 12 -13.63 -3.72 -7.67
CA CYS A 12 -13.16 -2.40 -7.25
C CYS A 12 -14.33 -1.41 -7.13
N CYS A 13 -14.50 -0.83 -5.96
CA CYS A 13 -15.44 0.25 -5.72
C CYS A 13 -14.70 1.59 -5.78
N VAL A 14 -14.95 2.39 -6.82
CA VAL A 14 -14.31 3.68 -7.04
C VAL A 14 -15.16 4.79 -6.42
N ARG A 15 -14.58 5.58 -5.52
CA ARG A 15 -15.27 6.64 -4.77
C ARG A 15 -14.51 7.95 -4.85
N PRO A 16 -14.89 8.87 -5.75
CA PRO A 16 -14.39 10.23 -5.73
C PRO A 16 -14.86 10.95 -4.46
N CYS A 17 -13.92 11.56 -3.75
CA CYS A 17 -14.14 12.29 -2.51
C CYS A 17 -13.53 13.67 -2.65
N ARG A 18 -14.35 14.67 -2.92
CA ARG A 18 -13.92 16.06 -3.02
C ARG A 18 -14.87 17.00 -2.28
N TYR A 19 -14.37 18.16 -1.96
CA TYR A 19 -15.19 19.20 -1.34
C TYR A 19 -16.09 19.88 -2.36
N TYR A 20 -17.32 20.15 -1.95
CA TYR A 20 -18.27 20.98 -2.70
C TYR A 20 -18.55 22.26 -1.95
N ALA A 21 -18.41 23.41 -2.63
CA ALA A 21 -18.63 24.73 -2.03
C ALA A 21 -20.02 24.82 -1.36
N GLY A 22 -20.06 25.38 -0.15
CA GLY A 22 -21.27 25.50 0.65
C GLY A 22 -21.57 24.29 1.56
N THR A 23 -20.79 23.20 1.47
CA THR A 23 -20.91 22.06 2.38
C THR A 23 -20.11 22.32 3.66
N PRO A 24 -20.65 22.12 4.88
CA PRO A 24 -19.88 22.20 6.11
C PRO A 24 -18.73 21.21 6.11
N SER A 25 -17.54 21.63 6.55
CA SER A 25 -16.35 20.79 6.62
C SER A 25 -15.54 21.09 7.87
N PRO A 26 -14.98 20.06 8.55
CA PRO A 26 -14.06 20.27 9.66
C PRO A 26 -12.64 20.69 9.21
N HIS A 27 -12.36 20.60 7.90
CA HIS A 27 -11.03 20.95 7.35
C HIS A 27 -10.81 22.45 7.33
N LYS A 28 -9.58 22.88 7.58
CA LYS A 28 -9.19 24.30 7.47
C LYS A 28 -9.24 24.81 6.03
N ARG A 29 -8.89 23.95 5.08
CA ARG A 29 -8.88 24.24 3.64
C ARG A 29 -9.54 23.07 2.90
N PRO A 30 -10.88 22.96 2.98
CA PRO A 30 -11.60 21.83 2.43
C PRO A 30 -11.48 21.74 0.90
N GLN A 31 -11.28 22.85 0.21
CA GLN A 31 -11.05 22.92 -1.23
C GLN A 31 -9.78 22.16 -1.69
N ASP A 32 -8.85 21.89 -0.79
CA ASP A 32 -7.63 21.13 -1.07
C ASP A 32 -7.89 19.62 -1.10
N LEU A 33 -9.09 19.15 -0.75
CA LEU A 33 -9.46 17.75 -0.75
C LEU A 33 -10.09 17.34 -2.08
N ASP A 34 -9.37 16.60 -2.88
CA ASP A 34 -9.86 15.93 -4.09
C ASP A 34 -9.12 14.61 -4.26
N VAL A 35 -9.67 13.53 -3.70
CA VAL A 35 -9.07 12.20 -3.72
C VAL A 35 -10.04 11.17 -4.29
N ILE A 36 -9.51 10.12 -4.93
CA ILE A 36 -10.31 8.99 -5.40
C ILE A 36 -9.94 7.75 -4.61
N VAL A 37 -10.87 7.25 -3.81
CA VAL A 37 -10.67 6.03 -3.02
C VAL A 37 -11.01 4.81 -3.87
N TYR A 38 -10.03 3.94 -4.08
CA TYR A 38 -10.19 2.61 -4.64
C TYR A 38 -10.34 1.62 -3.49
N ARG A 39 -11.53 1.06 -3.34
CA ARG A 39 -11.86 0.15 -2.24
C ARG A 39 -12.02 -1.27 -2.75
N GLU A 40 -11.38 -2.22 -2.07
CA GLU A 40 -11.60 -3.65 -2.30
C GLU A 40 -13.08 -4.03 -2.11
N ASN A 41 -13.57 -4.96 -2.91
CA ASN A 41 -14.99 -5.24 -2.96
C ASN A 41 -15.38 -6.73 -3.06
N THR A 42 -14.44 -7.63 -3.28
CA THR A 42 -14.68 -9.06 -3.51
C THR A 42 -13.86 -9.99 -2.61
N GLU A 43 -12.67 -9.58 -2.22
CA GLU A 43 -11.83 -10.28 -1.24
C GLU A 43 -11.91 -9.62 0.14
N ASP A 44 -10.97 -9.95 1.02
CA ASP A 44 -10.91 -9.44 2.37
C ASP A 44 -12.19 -9.80 3.16
N ILE A 45 -12.61 -8.93 4.07
CA ILE A 45 -13.87 -9.09 4.84
C ILE A 45 -15.12 -9.10 3.95
N TYR A 46 -15.02 -8.62 2.71
CA TYR A 46 -16.14 -8.56 1.76
C TYR A 46 -16.48 -9.91 1.13
N MET A 47 -15.65 -10.92 1.34
CA MET A 47 -15.97 -12.30 0.96
C MET A 47 -17.11 -12.89 1.83
N GLY A 48 -17.29 -12.38 3.05
CA GLY A 48 -18.42 -12.76 3.93
C GLY A 48 -18.35 -14.20 4.41
N ILE A 49 -17.14 -14.74 4.61
CA ILE A 49 -16.93 -16.08 5.17
C ILE A 49 -16.82 -15.93 6.68
N GLU A 50 -17.92 -16.23 7.39
CA GLU A 50 -17.95 -16.06 8.84
C GLU A 50 -18.93 -17.06 9.51
N TRP A 51 -18.74 -17.27 10.80
CA TRP A 51 -19.58 -18.06 11.69
C TRP A 51 -19.90 -17.27 12.95
N GLU A 52 -21.14 -17.42 13.41
CA GLU A 52 -21.57 -16.84 14.68
C GLU A 52 -20.88 -17.48 15.88
N ALA A 53 -20.87 -16.76 17.01
CA ALA A 53 -20.21 -17.20 18.24
C ALA A 53 -20.75 -18.54 18.77
N ASP A 54 -22.04 -18.81 18.60
CA ASP A 54 -22.71 -20.01 19.08
C ASP A 54 -22.86 -21.10 18.01
N ASP A 55 -22.38 -20.85 16.78
CA ASP A 55 -22.42 -21.83 15.71
C ASP A 55 -21.50 -23.02 16.00
N ALA A 56 -22.04 -24.25 15.87
CA ALA A 56 -21.30 -25.47 16.19
C ALA A 56 -20.04 -25.66 15.32
N VAL A 57 -20.12 -25.35 14.03
CA VAL A 57 -19.01 -25.44 13.08
C VAL A 57 -17.98 -24.36 13.41
N GLY A 58 -18.43 -23.14 13.74
CA GLY A 58 -17.56 -22.04 14.17
C GLY A 58 -16.77 -22.40 15.44
N GLN A 59 -17.42 -23.05 16.41
CA GLN A 59 -16.75 -23.50 17.63
C GLN A 59 -15.79 -24.69 17.39
N GLU A 60 -16.08 -25.57 16.45
CA GLU A 60 -15.16 -26.62 16.02
C GLU A 60 -13.92 -26.02 15.33
N LEU A 61 -14.13 -25.07 14.41
CA LEU A 61 -13.04 -24.33 13.76
C LEU A 61 -12.18 -23.59 14.80
N ARG A 62 -12.79 -22.93 15.78
CA ARG A 62 -12.07 -22.27 16.89
C ARG A 62 -11.15 -23.25 17.64
N ARG A 63 -11.68 -24.42 18.01
CA ARG A 63 -10.90 -25.45 18.69
C ARG A 63 -9.75 -25.92 17.82
N TYR A 64 -9.99 -26.22 16.56
CA TYR A 64 -8.94 -26.62 15.63
C TYR A 64 -7.84 -25.57 15.50
N LEU A 65 -8.21 -24.29 15.36
CA LEU A 65 -7.25 -23.19 15.32
C LEU A 65 -6.43 -23.11 16.61
N ASN A 66 -7.05 -23.19 17.77
CA ASN A 66 -6.37 -23.11 19.06
C ASN A 66 -5.48 -24.32 19.36
N ASP A 67 -5.94 -25.53 19.05
CA ASP A 67 -5.29 -26.77 19.47
C ASP A 67 -4.24 -27.25 18.45
N VAL A 68 -4.41 -26.89 17.17
CA VAL A 68 -3.55 -27.38 16.08
C VAL A 68 -2.79 -26.27 15.36
N VAL A 69 -3.49 -25.27 14.82
CA VAL A 69 -2.89 -24.31 13.90
C VAL A 69 -2.01 -23.29 14.62
N ILE A 70 -2.52 -22.70 15.69
CA ILE A 70 -1.77 -21.70 16.47
C ILE A 70 -0.52 -22.29 17.12
N PRO A 71 -0.58 -23.44 17.79
CA PRO A 71 0.61 -24.08 18.36
C PRO A 71 1.66 -24.51 17.33
N ALA A 72 1.22 -24.96 16.16
CA ALA A 72 2.12 -25.33 15.06
C ALA A 72 2.92 -24.14 14.52
N ASN A 73 2.42 -22.92 14.69
CA ASN A 73 3.09 -21.70 14.29
C ASN A 73 3.77 -21.04 15.50
N GLY A 74 5.04 -21.34 15.75
CA GLY A 74 5.80 -20.83 16.89
C GLY A 74 5.85 -19.30 17.01
N LYS A 75 5.58 -18.55 15.92
CA LYS A 75 5.52 -17.08 15.94
C LYS A 75 4.23 -16.53 16.53
N LEU A 76 3.16 -17.32 16.59
CA LEU A 76 1.89 -16.91 17.19
C LEU A 76 1.91 -16.99 18.73
N GLY A 77 2.88 -17.70 19.29
CA GLY A 77 3.08 -17.81 20.73
C GLY A 77 1.91 -18.50 21.43
N LYS A 78 1.52 -17.97 22.57
CA LYS A 78 0.41 -18.50 23.39
C LYS A 78 -0.94 -17.83 23.10
N ARG A 79 -1.12 -17.29 21.88
CA ARG A 79 -2.41 -16.67 21.50
C ARG A 79 -3.49 -17.73 21.48
N GLN A 80 -4.67 -17.33 21.91
CA GLN A 80 -5.88 -18.17 21.85
C GLN A 80 -7.05 -17.32 21.42
N ILE A 81 -7.92 -17.90 20.61
CA ILE A 81 -9.22 -17.33 20.26
C ILE A 81 -10.15 -17.62 21.45
N PRO A 82 -10.71 -16.59 22.13
CA PRO A 82 -11.57 -16.79 23.28
C PRO A 82 -12.81 -17.62 22.96
N GLU A 83 -13.36 -18.28 23.99
CA GLU A 83 -14.67 -18.93 23.88
C GLU A 83 -15.75 -17.89 23.62
N GLY A 84 -16.81 -18.27 22.87
CA GLY A 84 -17.85 -17.34 22.48
C GLY A 84 -17.44 -16.31 21.42
N SER A 85 -16.31 -16.53 20.71
CA SER A 85 -15.93 -15.68 19.58
C SER A 85 -16.63 -16.09 18.30
N GLY A 86 -17.19 -15.14 17.56
CA GLY A 86 -17.44 -15.30 16.13
C GLY A 86 -16.12 -15.35 15.36
N ILE A 87 -16.09 -16.08 14.26
CA ILE A 87 -14.87 -16.24 13.43
C ILE A 87 -15.16 -15.80 12.02
N GLY A 88 -14.33 -14.91 11.47
CA GLY A 88 -14.36 -14.52 10.08
C GLY A 88 -13.01 -14.78 9.39
N ILE A 89 -13.04 -15.16 8.13
CA ILE A 89 -11.85 -15.39 7.30
C ILE A 89 -11.63 -14.18 6.40
N LYS A 90 -10.40 -13.67 6.41
CA LYS A 90 -9.94 -12.52 5.63
C LYS A 90 -8.88 -12.98 4.61
N PRO A 91 -9.27 -13.46 3.43
CA PRO A 91 -8.32 -13.81 2.39
C PRO A 91 -7.89 -12.57 1.61
N VAL A 92 -6.60 -12.47 1.31
CA VAL A 92 -6.01 -11.46 0.43
C VAL A 92 -5.07 -12.18 -0.53
N SER A 93 -5.39 -12.13 -1.83
CA SER A 93 -4.60 -12.81 -2.86
C SER A 93 -3.71 -11.84 -3.64
N LYS A 94 -2.61 -12.37 -4.19
CA LYS A 94 -1.74 -11.61 -5.09
C LYS A 94 -2.52 -11.12 -6.32
N HIS A 95 -3.31 -12.01 -6.93
CA HIS A 95 -4.09 -11.69 -8.11
C HIS A 95 -5.12 -10.59 -7.83
N GLY A 96 -5.92 -10.71 -6.76
CA GLY A 96 -6.90 -9.71 -6.36
C GLY A 96 -6.26 -8.37 -6.04
N SER A 97 -5.17 -8.37 -5.27
CA SER A 97 -4.41 -7.17 -4.93
C SER A 97 -3.85 -6.46 -6.15
N GLN A 98 -3.18 -7.19 -7.04
CA GLN A 98 -2.58 -6.60 -8.23
C GLN A 98 -3.61 -6.09 -9.24
N ARG A 99 -4.72 -6.80 -9.47
CA ARG A 99 -5.78 -6.29 -10.37
C ARG A 99 -6.42 -4.99 -9.84
N HIS A 100 -6.57 -4.90 -8.53
CA HIS A 100 -7.09 -3.72 -7.85
C HIS A 100 -6.15 -2.52 -8.00
N ILE A 101 -4.87 -2.70 -7.66
CA ILE A 101 -3.84 -1.65 -7.75
C ILE A 101 -3.60 -1.24 -9.21
N ARG A 102 -3.58 -2.20 -10.15
CA ARG A 102 -3.48 -1.92 -11.60
C ARG A 102 -4.55 -0.96 -12.06
N LYS A 103 -5.78 -1.13 -11.57
CA LYS A 103 -6.90 -0.24 -11.92
C LYS A 103 -6.65 1.18 -11.42
N ALA A 104 -6.11 1.35 -10.23
CA ALA A 104 -5.78 2.66 -9.69
C ALA A 104 -4.64 3.34 -10.47
N ILE A 105 -3.55 2.61 -10.78
CA ILE A 105 -2.44 3.12 -11.59
C ILE A 105 -2.92 3.53 -12.99
N GLN A 106 -3.69 2.67 -13.67
CA GLN A 106 -4.25 2.99 -14.99
C GLN A 106 -5.16 4.22 -14.98
N HIS A 107 -5.84 4.49 -13.88
CA HIS A 107 -6.64 5.71 -13.75
C HIS A 107 -5.72 6.91 -13.52
N ALA A 108 -4.76 6.83 -12.62
CA ALA A 108 -3.79 7.89 -12.36
C ALA A 108 -3.06 8.33 -13.64
N LEU A 109 -2.73 7.40 -14.54
CA LEU A 109 -2.11 7.68 -15.83
C LEU A 109 -3.01 8.49 -16.78
N ARG A 110 -4.33 8.48 -16.58
CA ARG A 110 -5.30 9.23 -17.40
C ARG A 110 -5.66 10.60 -16.84
N LEU A 111 -5.25 10.88 -15.60
CA LEU A 111 -5.49 12.17 -14.98
C LEU A 111 -4.57 13.22 -15.62
N GLU A 112 -5.14 14.39 -15.89
CA GLU A 112 -4.36 15.55 -16.31
C GLU A 112 -3.71 16.22 -15.11
N GLY A 113 -2.49 16.73 -15.27
CA GLY A 113 -1.75 17.44 -14.22
C GLY A 113 -0.51 16.72 -13.74
N ASN A 114 0.27 17.40 -12.89
CA ASN A 114 1.60 16.96 -12.44
C ASN A 114 1.57 16.07 -11.20
N LYS A 115 0.40 15.81 -10.61
CA LYS A 115 0.27 15.02 -9.37
C LYS A 115 -0.40 13.69 -9.67
N ARG A 116 0.38 12.77 -10.22
CA ARG A 116 -0.05 11.39 -10.40
C ARG A 116 0.45 10.57 -9.22
N HIS A 117 -0.45 10.28 -8.27
CA HIS A 117 -0.10 9.64 -7.01
C HIS A 117 -1.06 8.50 -6.70
N VAL A 118 -0.53 7.34 -6.32
CA VAL A 118 -1.28 6.17 -5.86
C VAL A 118 -0.73 5.74 -4.51
N THR A 119 -1.53 5.90 -3.46
CA THR A 119 -1.18 5.49 -2.09
C THR A 119 -1.79 4.14 -1.76
N LEU A 120 -0.95 3.16 -1.44
CA LEU A 120 -1.36 1.85 -0.95
C LEU A 120 -1.69 1.95 0.54
N VAL A 121 -2.97 1.84 0.87
CA VAL A 121 -3.44 1.94 2.27
C VAL A 121 -3.63 0.55 2.85
N HIS A 122 -2.98 0.26 3.98
CA HIS A 122 -2.96 -1.09 4.57
C HIS A 122 -2.72 -1.06 6.09
N LYS A 123 -2.81 -2.22 6.74
CA LYS A 123 -2.45 -2.45 8.14
C LYS A 123 -1.32 -3.49 8.27
N GLY A 124 -0.33 -3.41 7.39
CA GLY A 124 0.77 -4.37 7.28
C GLY A 124 1.71 -4.42 8.49
N ASN A 125 1.69 -3.43 9.37
CA ASN A 125 2.39 -3.47 10.65
C ASN A 125 1.80 -4.51 11.62
N ILE A 126 0.52 -4.88 11.48
CA ILE A 126 -0.18 -5.89 12.26
C ILE A 126 -0.33 -7.20 11.46
N MET A 127 -0.91 -7.13 10.26
CA MET A 127 -1.24 -8.27 9.41
C MET A 127 -0.23 -8.38 8.25
N LYS A 128 0.95 -8.93 8.56
CA LYS A 128 2.10 -8.92 7.63
C LYS A 128 1.89 -9.73 6.35
N PHE A 129 1.17 -10.85 6.44
CA PHE A 129 1.01 -11.80 5.33
C PHE A 129 -0.27 -11.60 4.49
N THR A 130 -1.10 -10.64 4.87
CA THR A 130 -2.26 -10.20 4.10
C THR A 130 -2.08 -8.73 3.72
N GLU A 131 -2.22 -7.82 4.66
CA GLU A 131 -2.08 -6.37 4.45
C GLU A 131 -0.66 -5.97 4.01
N GLY A 132 0.38 -6.53 4.67
CA GLY A 132 1.77 -6.32 4.26
C GLY A 132 2.06 -6.91 2.87
N ALA A 133 1.51 -8.08 2.58
CA ALA A 133 1.62 -8.70 1.26
C ALA A 133 0.92 -7.86 0.18
N PHE A 134 -0.26 -7.29 0.46
CA PHE A 134 -0.93 -6.35 -0.45
C PHE A 134 -0.01 -5.20 -0.86
N ARG A 135 0.65 -4.56 0.12
CA ARG A 135 1.64 -3.50 -0.13
C ARG A 135 2.78 -4.00 -1.02
N ASP A 136 3.39 -5.13 -0.66
CA ASP A 136 4.57 -5.66 -1.34
C ASP A 136 4.23 -6.06 -2.79
N TRP A 137 3.07 -6.67 -3.03
CA TRP A 137 2.57 -6.97 -4.37
C TRP A 137 2.21 -5.72 -5.18
N GLY A 138 1.83 -4.64 -4.51
CA GLY A 138 1.62 -3.34 -5.14
C GLY A 138 2.92 -2.72 -5.63
N TYR A 139 3.95 -2.71 -4.82
CA TYR A 139 5.28 -2.28 -5.23
C TYR A 139 5.87 -3.17 -6.32
N GLU A 140 5.73 -4.49 -6.21
CA GLU A 140 6.15 -5.42 -7.27
C GLU A 140 5.47 -5.07 -8.61
N LEU A 141 4.16 -4.84 -8.60
CA LEU A 141 3.42 -4.45 -9.80
C LEU A 141 3.93 -3.13 -10.40
N ALA A 142 4.13 -2.11 -9.57
CA ALA A 142 4.62 -0.81 -9.99
C ALA A 142 6.01 -0.88 -10.62
N THR A 143 6.91 -1.70 -10.04
CA THR A 143 8.31 -1.81 -10.47
C THR A 143 8.55 -2.86 -11.56
N THR A 144 7.56 -3.67 -11.92
CA THR A 144 7.67 -4.65 -13.00
C THR A 144 6.79 -4.28 -14.18
N GLU A 145 5.46 -4.38 -14.04
CA GLU A 145 4.50 -4.14 -15.13
C GLU A 145 4.44 -2.67 -15.55
N PHE A 146 4.60 -1.75 -14.59
CA PHE A 146 4.49 -0.30 -14.83
C PHE A 146 5.83 0.44 -14.68
N ARG A 147 6.96 -0.26 -14.82
CA ARG A 147 8.31 0.30 -14.59
C ARG A 147 8.55 1.60 -15.35
N ASP A 148 8.09 1.69 -16.58
CA ASP A 148 8.34 2.85 -17.45
C ASP A 148 7.51 4.10 -17.08
N VAL A 149 6.48 3.93 -16.25
CA VAL A 149 5.51 4.99 -15.93
C VAL A 149 5.25 5.16 -14.43
N CYS A 150 5.83 4.30 -13.59
CA CYS A 150 5.72 4.38 -12.13
C CYS A 150 7.08 4.52 -11.46
N ILE A 151 7.06 5.27 -10.36
CA ILE A 151 8.18 5.40 -9.43
C ILE A 151 7.69 5.20 -8.00
N THR A 152 8.46 4.49 -7.18
CA THR A 152 8.15 4.35 -5.76
C THR A 152 8.61 5.58 -4.97
N GLU A 153 8.02 5.80 -3.79
CA GLU A 153 8.42 6.89 -2.91
C GLU A 153 9.92 6.82 -2.58
N ARG A 154 10.44 5.63 -2.27
CA ARG A 154 11.87 5.43 -1.97
C ARG A 154 12.78 5.75 -3.16
N GLU A 155 12.40 5.34 -4.36
CA GLU A 155 13.12 5.69 -5.59
C GLU A 155 13.10 7.21 -5.85
N SER A 156 11.96 7.86 -5.57
CA SER A 156 11.84 9.32 -5.71
C SER A 156 12.76 10.09 -4.75
N TRP A 157 13.02 9.55 -3.56
CA TRP A 157 14.00 10.13 -2.62
C TRP A 157 15.43 9.99 -3.14
N ILE A 158 15.78 8.82 -3.70
CA ILE A 158 17.10 8.57 -4.28
C ILE A 158 17.38 9.57 -5.40
N LEU A 159 16.46 9.71 -6.33
CA LEU A 159 16.63 10.62 -7.49
C LEU A 159 16.54 12.09 -7.08
N GLY A 160 15.65 12.43 -6.15
CA GLY A 160 15.54 13.78 -5.61
C GLY A 160 16.77 14.23 -4.80
N ASN A 161 17.50 13.31 -4.20
CA ASN A 161 18.80 13.61 -3.57
C ASN A 161 19.87 13.96 -4.62
N LEU A 162 19.91 13.21 -5.74
CA LEU A 162 20.85 13.47 -6.84
C LEU A 162 20.57 14.77 -7.60
N GLU A 163 19.30 15.16 -7.71
CA GLU A 163 18.94 16.47 -8.28
C GLU A 163 19.44 17.64 -7.43
N LYS A 164 19.42 17.48 -6.11
CA LYS A 164 19.93 18.50 -5.18
C LYS A 164 21.46 18.56 -5.14
N ASP A 165 22.09 17.42 -5.36
CA ASP A 165 23.53 17.24 -5.31
C ASP A 165 23.96 16.12 -6.27
N SER A 166 24.33 16.50 -7.50
CA SER A 166 24.72 15.57 -8.56
C SER A 166 26.07 14.89 -8.31
N THR A 167 26.81 15.32 -7.29
CA THR A 167 28.10 14.73 -6.90
C THR A 167 27.96 13.69 -5.78
N LEU A 168 26.74 13.46 -5.32
CA LEU A 168 26.46 12.57 -4.21
C LEU A 168 26.86 11.13 -4.54
N SER A 169 27.67 10.53 -3.69
CA SER A 169 28.01 9.11 -3.82
C SER A 169 26.81 8.21 -3.56
N VAL A 170 26.84 6.98 -4.07
CA VAL A 170 25.82 5.96 -3.81
C VAL A 170 25.66 5.75 -2.30
N GLN A 171 26.75 5.62 -1.57
CA GLN A 171 26.74 5.43 -0.11
C GLN A 171 26.15 6.62 0.64
N ASP A 172 26.47 7.86 0.23
CA ASP A 172 25.91 9.04 0.89
C ASP A 172 24.42 9.20 0.56
N ASN A 173 23.98 8.78 -0.63
CA ASN A 173 22.58 8.71 -0.96
C ASN A 173 21.86 7.64 -0.11
N ALA A 174 22.45 6.45 0.03
CA ALA A 174 21.95 5.39 0.90
C ALA A 174 21.79 5.86 2.37
N ARG A 175 22.76 6.63 2.90
CA ARG A 175 22.65 7.26 4.23
C ARG A 175 21.51 8.25 4.34
N ARG A 176 21.22 9.01 3.28
CA ARG A 176 20.11 9.99 3.30
C ARG A 176 18.75 9.32 3.30
N ILE A 177 18.60 8.18 2.64
CA ILE A 177 17.33 7.45 2.57
C ILE A 177 17.13 6.47 3.73
N GLU A 178 18.23 6.07 4.43
CA GLU A 178 18.21 5.15 5.57
C GLU A 178 18.98 5.76 6.75
N PRO A 179 18.30 6.47 7.66
CA PRO A 179 18.96 7.15 8.79
C PRO A 179 19.77 6.22 9.71
N GLY A 180 19.49 4.90 9.67
CA GLY A 180 20.22 3.88 10.42
C GLY A 180 21.37 3.22 9.66
N TYR A 181 21.73 3.69 8.46
CA TYR A 181 22.67 3.06 7.55
C TYR A 181 24.00 2.65 8.23
N ASP A 182 24.64 3.56 8.96
CA ASP A 182 25.94 3.29 9.60
C ASP A 182 25.88 2.28 10.75
N SER A 183 24.68 1.94 11.24
CA SER A 183 24.43 0.92 12.26
C SER A 183 24.08 -0.46 11.67
N LEU A 184 23.95 -0.57 10.36
CA LEU A 184 23.65 -1.81 9.66
C LEU A 184 24.90 -2.70 9.54
N THR A 185 24.69 -4.00 9.34
CA THR A 185 25.78 -4.92 8.98
C THR A 185 26.34 -4.57 7.60
N PRO A 186 27.64 -4.87 7.32
CA PRO A 186 28.24 -4.61 6.03
C PRO A 186 27.46 -5.20 4.84
N GLU A 187 26.87 -6.38 5.02
CA GLU A 187 26.01 -7.03 4.03
C GLU A 187 24.79 -6.18 3.70
N LYS A 188 24.07 -5.69 4.71
CA LYS A 188 22.90 -4.84 4.53
C LYS A 188 23.23 -3.47 3.95
N GLN A 189 24.40 -2.91 4.28
CA GLN A 189 24.90 -1.68 3.65
C GLN A 189 25.13 -1.92 2.16
N SER A 190 25.79 -3.04 1.82
CA SER A 190 26.02 -3.42 0.41
C SER A 190 24.71 -3.63 -0.36
N ASP A 191 23.69 -4.24 0.25
CA ASP A 191 22.38 -4.41 -0.36
C ASP A 191 21.71 -3.06 -0.65
N LEU A 192 21.78 -2.12 0.28
CA LEU A 192 21.25 -0.76 0.11
C LEU A 192 22.01 0.03 -0.95
N ASP A 193 23.33 -0.06 -0.99
CA ASP A 193 24.15 0.57 -2.03
C ASP A 193 23.78 0.02 -3.41
N ALA A 194 23.58 -1.30 -3.52
CA ALA A 194 23.16 -1.95 -4.75
C ALA A 194 21.74 -1.51 -5.16
N GLU A 195 20.81 -1.34 -4.20
CA GLU A 195 19.47 -0.80 -4.44
C GLU A 195 19.57 0.63 -5.03
N VAL A 196 20.32 1.51 -4.39
CA VAL A 196 20.50 2.90 -4.86
C VAL A 196 21.09 2.93 -6.26
N GLN A 197 22.15 2.14 -6.53
CA GLN A 197 22.76 2.07 -7.84
C GLN A 197 21.78 1.55 -8.90
N ALA A 198 21.01 0.51 -8.58
CA ALA A 198 20.03 -0.06 -9.49
C ALA A 198 18.93 0.95 -9.90
N VAL A 199 18.48 1.79 -8.96
CA VAL A 199 17.50 2.85 -9.24
C VAL A 199 18.11 3.92 -10.15
N ILE A 200 19.33 4.33 -9.89
CA ILE A 200 20.05 5.30 -10.73
C ILE A 200 20.20 4.78 -12.16
N ASP A 201 20.60 3.52 -12.31
CA ASP A 201 20.80 2.89 -13.62
C ASP A 201 19.47 2.68 -14.37
N ALA A 202 18.41 2.24 -13.67
CA ALA A 202 17.13 1.93 -14.27
C ALA A 202 16.37 3.18 -14.73
N ILE A 203 16.34 4.23 -13.90
CA ILE A 203 15.49 5.41 -14.14
C ILE A 203 16.34 6.59 -14.62
N GLY A 204 17.48 6.84 -13.99
CA GLY A 204 18.34 7.99 -14.32
C GLY A 204 18.90 7.94 -15.74
N SER A 205 19.24 6.76 -16.23
CA SER A 205 19.82 6.58 -17.57
C SER A 205 18.77 6.55 -18.70
N SER A 206 17.58 6.02 -18.42
CA SER A 206 16.55 5.78 -19.44
C SER A 206 15.61 6.97 -19.66
N HIS A 207 15.35 7.78 -18.62
CA HIS A 207 14.33 8.82 -18.64
C HIS A 207 14.85 10.25 -18.52
N GLY A 208 16.16 10.45 -18.26
CA GLY A 208 16.76 11.78 -17.97
C GLY A 208 16.37 12.29 -16.58
N GLN A 209 17.14 13.25 -16.05
CA GLN A 209 17.09 13.65 -14.64
C GLN A 209 15.73 14.21 -14.16
N GLU A 210 14.87 14.70 -15.03
CA GLU A 210 13.59 15.32 -14.64
C GLU A 210 12.35 14.49 -14.98
N LYS A 211 12.42 13.53 -15.89
CA LYS A 211 11.26 12.74 -16.36
C LYS A 211 10.61 11.88 -15.30
N TRP A 212 11.34 11.45 -14.28
CA TRP A 212 10.76 10.69 -13.18
C TRP A 212 9.66 11.44 -12.43
N ARG A 213 9.65 12.78 -12.49
CA ARG A 213 8.62 13.61 -11.88
C ARG A 213 7.27 13.54 -12.60
N GLU A 214 7.25 13.07 -13.84
CA GLU A 214 6.05 12.86 -14.63
C GLU A 214 5.45 11.46 -14.41
N MET A 215 6.21 10.56 -13.76
CA MET A 215 5.77 9.21 -13.46
C MET A 215 4.72 9.21 -12.34
N VAL A 216 3.92 8.16 -12.28
CA VAL A 216 2.99 7.93 -11.16
C VAL A 216 3.81 7.59 -9.92
N LEU A 217 3.74 8.42 -8.89
CA LEU A 217 4.32 8.11 -7.58
C LEU A 217 3.47 7.06 -6.88
N VAL A 218 4.09 5.94 -6.52
CA VAL A 218 3.47 4.89 -5.71
C VAL A 218 4.11 4.89 -4.33
N ASP A 219 3.29 5.12 -3.30
CA ASP A 219 3.70 5.07 -1.91
C ASP A 219 2.76 4.19 -1.08
N ASP A 220 3.08 4.01 0.20
CA ASP A 220 2.20 3.32 1.13
C ASP A 220 2.01 4.10 2.44
N ARG A 221 0.84 3.91 3.04
CA ARG A 221 0.53 4.46 4.37
C ARG A 221 -0.25 3.45 5.20
N ILE A 222 0.10 3.39 6.48
CA ILE A 222 -0.73 2.69 7.46
C ILE A 222 -2.08 3.40 7.57
N ALA A 223 -3.18 2.63 7.62
CA ALA A 223 -4.54 3.13 7.58
C ALA A 223 -4.82 4.27 8.58
N ASP A 224 -4.34 4.14 9.82
CA ASP A 224 -4.52 5.17 10.86
C ASP A 224 -3.78 6.47 10.48
N SER A 225 -2.60 6.34 9.90
CA SER A 225 -1.77 7.47 9.49
C SER A 225 -2.41 8.24 8.32
N ILE A 226 -2.90 7.54 7.30
CA ILE A 226 -3.50 8.20 6.14
C ILE A 226 -4.79 8.93 6.52
N PHE A 227 -5.60 8.40 7.44
CA PHE A 227 -6.79 9.11 7.93
C PHE A 227 -6.46 10.44 8.58
N GLN A 228 -5.38 10.52 9.34
CA GLN A 228 -4.89 11.77 9.91
C GLN A 228 -4.31 12.69 8.83
N GLN A 229 -3.51 12.14 7.93
CA GLN A 229 -2.79 12.93 6.91
C GLN A 229 -3.74 13.56 5.90
N ILE A 230 -4.76 12.84 5.43
CA ILE A 230 -5.79 13.39 4.53
C ILE A 230 -6.52 14.57 5.19
N GLN A 231 -6.75 14.53 6.50
CA GLN A 231 -7.42 15.63 7.20
C GLN A 231 -6.51 16.83 7.46
N THR A 232 -5.23 16.61 7.66
CA THR A 232 -4.27 17.68 8.02
C THR A 232 -3.51 18.23 6.81
N ARG A 233 -3.28 17.40 5.78
CA ARG A 233 -2.47 17.72 4.60
C ARG A 233 -3.10 17.12 3.32
N PRO A 234 -4.38 17.41 3.02
CA PRO A 234 -5.07 16.82 1.88
C PRO A 234 -4.35 17.07 0.54
N GLN A 235 -3.68 18.20 0.40
CA GLN A 235 -2.95 18.59 -0.81
C GLN A 235 -1.80 17.64 -1.19
N GLU A 236 -1.34 16.79 -0.26
CA GLU A 236 -0.30 15.79 -0.55
C GLU A 236 -0.87 14.57 -1.29
N TYR A 237 -2.18 14.32 -1.16
CA TYR A 237 -2.88 13.14 -1.69
C TYR A 237 -3.93 13.49 -2.76
N SER A 238 -4.21 14.77 -2.97
CA SER A 238 -5.21 15.24 -3.95
C SER A 238 -4.68 15.18 -5.37
N ILE A 239 -5.60 14.90 -6.31
CA ILE A 239 -5.37 14.82 -7.75
C ILE A 239 -5.49 16.19 -8.42
#